data_e680c7b24327952c9d04b0be142883e1
#
_entry.id   e680c7b24327952c9d04b0be142883e1
#
_cell.length_a   1.000
_cell.length_b   1.000
_cell.length_c   1.000
_cell.angle_alpha   90.00
_cell.angle_beta   90.00
_cell.angle_gamma   90.00
#
_symmetry.space_group_name_H-M   'P 1'
#
loop_
_entity.id
_entity.type
_entity.pdbx_description
1 polymer ?
#
loop_
_entity_poly.entity_id
_entity_poly.type
_entity_poly.pdbx_seq_one_letter_code
_entity_poly.pdbx_strand_id
1 'polypeptide(L)'
;TDWITVPTEKVEVTGGAFKTCLSGLEPETSYELVAYSDTDESPVTTVTTDIERALPNGGFEEWCTENNIIYPGVTRHEAFWGTGNTGASIAGEVLTDKTTDKRPGSSGQYAALLQSKLAGIAGIGKLAAGNLFIGKYLVTRGTNGIVGFGRPFTQRPTALRGWVKYNCGAITDVGTSQPTGV
;
A
#
# COMPACT_ATOMS: atom_id res chain seq x y z
N THR A 1 4.88 -26.18 29.13
CA THR A 1 4.85 -25.60 27.76
C THR A 1 4.44 -26.73 26.84
N ASP A 2 3.31 -26.58 26.14
CA ASP A 2 2.86 -27.58 25.18
C ASP A 2 3.58 -27.32 23.84
N TRP A 3 4.42 -28.26 23.41
CA TRP A 3 5.08 -28.20 22.12
C TRP A 3 4.10 -28.49 20.98
N ILE A 4 4.18 -27.70 19.91
CA ILE A 4 3.41 -27.93 18.69
C ILE A 4 4.36 -28.48 17.63
N THR A 5 4.12 -29.70 17.20
CA THR A 5 4.91 -30.34 16.16
C THR A 5 4.58 -29.76 14.78
N VAL A 6 5.62 -29.33 14.06
CA VAL A 6 5.47 -28.94 12.65
C VAL A 6 5.31 -30.20 11.81
N PRO A 7 4.22 -30.32 11.01
CA PRO A 7 4.01 -31.49 10.16
C PRO A 7 5.17 -31.70 9.19
N THR A 8 5.59 -32.96 8.99
CA THR A 8 6.75 -33.31 8.16
C THR A 8 6.62 -32.90 6.71
N GLU A 9 5.40 -32.83 6.17
CA GLU A 9 5.13 -32.35 4.81
C GLU A 9 5.43 -30.84 4.61
N LYS A 10 5.61 -30.10 5.69
CA LYS A 10 6.03 -28.67 5.66
C LYS A 10 7.54 -28.50 5.85
N VAL A 11 8.29 -29.57 5.99
CA VAL A 11 9.73 -29.55 6.22
C VAL A 11 10.45 -30.06 4.97
N GLU A 12 11.22 -29.18 4.36
CA GLU A 12 12.10 -29.54 3.22
C GLU A 12 13.42 -30.08 3.79
N VAL A 13 13.82 -31.27 3.39
CA VAL A 13 15.09 -31.88 3.78
C VAL A 13 16.00 -32.02 2.56
N THR A 14 17.19 -31.42 2.60
CA THR A 14 18.16 -31.49 1.51
C THR A 14 19.58 -31.54 2.06
N GLY A 15 20.36 -32.57 1.69
CA GLY A 15 21.77 -32.65 2.00
C GLY A 15 22.10 -32.66 3.50
N GLY A 16 21.24 -33.24 4.33
CA GLY A 16 21.42 -33.28 5.79
C GLY A 16 21.03 -31.99 6.52
N ALA A 17 20.49 -31.01 5.79
CA ALA A 17 19.88 -29.80 6.34
C ALA A 17 18.35 -29.83 6.15
N PHE A 18 17.63 -29.18 7.04
CA PHE A 18 16.18 -29.01 6.90
C PHE A 18 15.81 -27.53 6.90
N LYS A 19 14.68 -27.23 6.24
CA LYS A 19 14.10 -25.90 6.19
C LYS A 19 12.59 -25.99 6.33
N THR A 20 12.01 -25.11 7.10
CA THR A 20 10.55 -24.96 7.19
C THR A 20 10.17 -23.49 7.30
N CYS A 21 8.93 -23.15 6.93
CA CYS A 21 8.36 -21.83 7.10
C CYS A 21 7.21 -21.93 8.10
N LEU A 22 7.34 -21.28 9.23
CA LEU A 22 6.29 -21.18 10.24
C LEU A 22 5.38 -19.99 9.89
N SER A 23 4.08 -20.20 9.94
CA SER A 23 3.06 -19.17 9.65
C SER A 23 1.99 -19.17 10.74
N GLY A 24 1.26 -18.05 10.86
CA GLY A 24 0.21 -17.91 11.87
C GLY A 24 0.75 -17.64 13.27
N LEU A 25 1.99 -17.15 13.37
CA LEU A 25 2.58 -16.73 14.64
C LEU A 25 2.00 -15.38 15.06
N GLU A 26 1.76 -15.19 16.35
CA GLU A 26 1.31 -13.92 16.91
C GLU A 26 2.44 -12.89 16.90
N PRO A 27 2.15 -11.60 16.66
CA PRO A 27 3.14 -10.53 16.74
C PRO A 27 3.71 -10.36 18.16
N GLU A 28 4.90 -9.78 18.26
CA GLU A 28 5.58 -9.47 19.54
C GLU A 28 5.63 -10.64 20.52
N THR A 29 5.67 -11.85 20.00
CA THR A 29 5.60 -13.08 20.79
C THR A 29 6.90 -13.86 20.69
N SER A 30 7.43 -14.30 21.85
CA SER A 30 8.60 -15.17 21.89
C SER A 30 8.20 -16.63 21.75
N TYR A 31 8.83 -17.30 20.79
CA TYR A 31 8.68 -18.72 20.51
C TYR A 31 9.97 -19.44 20.79
N GLU A 32 9.87 -20.60 21.40
CA GLU A 32 10.97 -21.54 21.55
C GLU A 32 10.90 -22.56 20.43
N LEU A 33 12.00 -22.79 19.76
CA LEU A 33 12.11 -23.72 18.65
C LEU A 33 13.12 -24.82 19.00
N VAL A 34 12.77 -26.04 18.70
CA VAL A 34 13.62 -27.21 18.80
C VAL A 34 13.49 -28.08 17.58
N ALA A 35 14.57 -28.55 17.05
CA ALA A 35 14.58 -29.58 16.02
C ALA A 35 14.93 -30.92 16.64
N TYR A 36 14.20 -31.96 16.25
CA TYR A 36 14.46 -33.30 16.74
C TYR A 36 14.42 -34.33 15.59
N SER A 37 15.21 -35.36 15.76
CA SER A 37 15.18 -36.57 14.94
C SER A 37 14.84 -37.77 15.83
N ASP A 38 14.84 -38.96 15.26
CA ASP A 38 14.60 -40.18 16.05
C ASP A 38 15.63 -40.41 17.16
N THR A 39 16.81 -39.83 17.03
CA THR A 39 17.95 -40.07 17.92
C THR A 39 18.54 -38.83 18.61
N ASP A 40 18.27 -37.63 18.06
CA ASP A 40 18.91 -36.41 18.49
C ASP A 40 17.94 -35.22 18.60
N GLU A 41 18.24 -34.33 19.49
CA GLU A 41 17.50 -33.09 19.73
C GLU A 41 18.44 -31.89 19.73
N SER A 42 18.07 -30.79 19.05
CA SER A 42 18.85 -29.56 19.06
C SER A 42 18.69 -28.79 20.38
N PRO A 43 19.64 -27.91 20.72
CA PRO A 43 19.37 -26.89 21.73
C PRO A 43 18.11 -26.07 21.39
N VAL A 44 17.39 -25.65 22.42
CA VAL A 44 16.24 -24.73 22.26
C VAL A 44 16.76 -23.40 21.80
N THR A 45 16.13 -22.87 20.73
CA THR A 45 16.42 -21.52 20.21
C THR A 45 15.19 -20.64 20.41
N THR A 46 15.38 -19.47 21.00
CA THR A 46 14.29 -18.48 21.18
C THR A 46 14.31 -17.47 20.06
N VAL A 47 13.14 -17.25 19.45
CA VAL A 47 12.90 -16.24 18.40
C VAL A 47 11.70 -15.42 18.81
N THR A 48 11.83 -14.10 18.74
CA THR A 48 10.70 -13.19 18.97
C THR A 48 10.21 -12.64 17.62
N THR A 49 8.91 -12.73 17.40
CA THR A 49 8.28 -12.16 16.20
C THR A 49 8.27 -10.63 16.24
N ASP A 50 8.32 -10.01 15.07
CA ASP A 50 8.25 -8.55 14.95
C ASP A 50 6.88 -8.01 15.39
N ILE A 51 6.85 -6.71 15.71
CA ILE A 51 5.60 -6.00 15.99
C ILE A 51 4.73 -5.92 14.73
N GLU A 52 3.42 -6.02 14.89
CA GLU A 52 2.49 -5.74 13.81
C GLU A 52 2.45 -4.22 13.54
N ARG A 53 2.73 -3.83 12.31
CA ARG A 53 2.62 -2.43 11.86
C ARG A 53 1.58 -2.30 10.76
N ALA A 54 0.57 -1.49 11.01
CA ALA A 54 -0.36 -1.07 9.97
C ALA A 54 0.35 -0.20 8.91
N LEU A 55 -0.22 -0.16 7.70
CA LEU A 55 0.22 0.82 6.70
C LEU A 55 0.03 2.24 7.24
N PRO A 56 1.07 3.10 7.17
CA PRO A 56 0.93 4.49 7.57
C PRO A 56 -0.24 5.15 6.86
N ASN A 57 -1.10 5.83 7.61
CA ASN A 57 -2.33 6.44 7.11
C ASN A 57 -3.17 5.50 6.19
N GLY A 58 -3.22 4.21 6.51
CA GLY A 58 -3.96 3.21 5.73
C GLY A 58 -5.48 3.42 5.75
N GLY A 59 -5.99 4.13 6.75
CA GLY A 59 -7.38 4.55 6.85
C GLY A 59 -7.69 5.87 6.15
N PHE A 60 -6.68 6.60 5.65
CA PHE A 60 -6.81 7.92 5.00
C PHE A 60 -7.46 8.99 5.88
N GLU A 61 -7.17 8.98 7.17
CA GLU A 61 -7.69 9.95 8.12
C GLU A 61 -6.85 11.24 8.19
N GLU A 62 -5.56 11.14 7.84
CA GLU A 62 -4.60 12.23 7.94
C GLU A 62 -4.44 12.94 6.59
N TRP A 63 -4.68 14.25 6.58
CA TRP A 63 -4.57 15.08 5.39
C TRP A 63 -4.01 16.45 5.75
N CYS A 64 -3.08 16.95 4.97
CA CYS A 64 -2.55 18.30 5.10
C CYS A 64 -2.67 19.07 3.77
N THR A 65 -2.57 20.40 3.88
CA THR A 65 -2.53 21.29 2.73
C THR A 65 -1.31 22.18 2.86
N GLU A 66 -0.41 22.11 1.87
CA GLU A 66 0.76 22.96 1.78
C GLU A 66 0.82 23.60 0.40
N ASN A 67 1.00 24.93 0.35
CA ASN A 67 1.00 25.70 -0.90
C ASN A 67 -0.25 25.45 -1.78
N ASN A 68 -1.41 25.34 -1.17
CA ASN A 68 -2.69 25.01 -1.80
C ASN A 68 -2.76 23.62 -2.46
N ILE A 69 -1.86 22.72 -2.13
CA ILE A 69 -1.84 21.34 -2.61
C ILE A 69 -2.19 20.40 -1.45
N ILE A 70 -3.13 19.49 -1.69
CA ILE A 70 -3.60 18.52 -0.71
C ILE A 70 -2.73 17.27 -0.76
N TYR A 71 -2.30 16.79 0.42
CA TYR A 71 -1.49 15.58 0.60
C TYR A 71 -2.12 14.65 1.63
N PRO A 72 -2.10 13.33 1.39
CA PRO A 72 -2.61 12.33 2.33
C PRO A 72 -1.56 11.98 3.40
N GLY A 73 -1.50 12.79 4.44
CA GLY A 73 -0.57 12.65 5.57
C GLY A 73 -0.57 13.87 6.47
N VAL A 74 0.09 13.77 7.61
CA VAL A 74 0.22 14.87 8.59
C VAL A 74 0.98 16.06 7.99
N THR A 75 2.05 15.77 7.26
CA THR A 75 2.82 16.76 6.48
C THR A 75 3.10 16.19 5.08
N ARG A 76 3.40 17.07 4.14
CA ARG A 76 3.86 16.66 2.79
C ARG A 76 5.10 15.78 2.85
N HIS A 77 6.02 16.09 3.72
CA HIS A 77 7.32 15.40 3.79
C HIS A 77 7.17 13.97 4.31
N GLU A 78 6.30 13.78 5.29
CA GLU A 78 6.06 12.51 5.98
C GLU A 78 4.97 11.67 5.32
N ALA A 79 4.26 12.21 4.34
CA ALA A 79 3.21 11.47 3.64
C ALA A 79 3.75 10.15 3.06
N PHE A 80 3.18 9.05 3.49
CA PHE A 80 3.50 7.72 2.97
C PHE A 80 2.96 7.53 1.56
N TRP A 81 1.80 8.13 1.29
CA TRP A 81 1.08 8.08 0.04
C TRP A 81 1.39 9.29 -0.83
N GLY A 82 1.67 9.05 -2.08
CA GLY A 82 1.83 10.06 -3.11
C GLY A 82 0.58 10.21 -3.97
N THR A 83 0.40 11.40 -4.54
CA THR A 83 -0.68 11.73 -5.46
C THR A 83 -0.19 12.57 -6.63
N GLY A 84 -0.99 12.67 -7.69
CA GLY A 84 -0.74 13.57 -8.82
C GLY A 84 -1.11 15.03 -8.58
N ASN A 85 -1.58 15.39 -7.38
CA ASN A 85 -2.06 16.75 -7.08
C ASN A 85 -1.03 17.83 -7.37
N THR A 86 0.25 17.60 -7.10
CA THR A 86 1.32 18.56 -7.39
C THR A 86 1.41 18.91 -8.88
N GLY A 87 1.23 17.93 -9.75
CA GLY A 87 1.20 18.18 -11.20
C GLY A 87 -0.10 18.85 -11.66
N ALA A 88 -1.23 18.38 -11.15
CA ALA A 88 -2.54 18.88 -11.51
C ALA A 88 -2.81 20.29 -10.99
N SER A 89 -2.21 20.69 -9.87
CA SER A 89 -2.35 22.02 -9.28
C SER A 89 -1.85 23.14 -10.20
N ILE A 90 -0.93 22.84 -11.12
CA ILE A 90 -0.48 23.78 -12.16
C ILE A 90 -1.66 24.22 -13.04
N ALA A 91 -2.62 23.34 -13.24
CA ALA A 91 -3.86 23.60 -13.96
C ALA A 91 -5.05 23.96 -13.02
N GLY A 92 -4.80 24.17 -11.74
CA GLY A 92 -5.84 24.46 -10.74
C GLY A 92 -6.69 23.25 -10.34
N GLU A 93 -6.27 22.01 -10.67
CA GLU A 93 -7.05 20.81 -10.42
C GLU A 93 -6.57 20.03 -9.19
N VAL A 94 -7.53 19.42 -8.50
CA VAL A 94 -7.31 18.46 -7.43
C VAL A 94 -7.80 17.10 -7.88
N LEU A 95 -6.94 16.10 -7.92
CA LEU A 95 -7.23 14.74 -8.37
C LEU A 95 -7.53 13.78 -7.23
N THR A 96 -6.96 14.06 -6.06
CA THR A 96 -7.08 13.20 -4.89
C THR A 96 -7.32 14.07 -3.67
N ASP A 97 -8.40 13.78 -2.95
CA ASP A 97 -8.80 14.51 -1.75
C ASP A 97 -9.42 13.54 -0.73
N LYS A 98 -9.73 14.03 0.45
CA LYS A 98 -10.56 13.32 1.42
C LYS A 98 -12.03 13.50 1.12
N THR A 99 -12.84 12.53 1.51
CA THR A 99 -14.30 12.60 1.46
C THR A 99 -14.91 12.01 2.72
N THR A 100 -16.07 12.48 3.11
CA THR A 100 -16.90 11.88 4.17
C THR A 100 -17.77 10.73 3.65
N ASP A 101 -17.85 10.52 2.33
CA ASP A 101 -18.50 9.34 1.73
C ASP A 101 -17.59 8.11 1.91
N LYS A 102 -17.66 7.54 3.09
CA LYS A 102 -16.86 6.41 3.55
C LYS A 102 -17.65 5.12 3.60
N ARG A 103 -16.96 4.01 3.81
CA ARG A 103 -17.62 2.72 4.03
C ARG A 103 -18.58 2.80 5.23
N PRO A 104 -19.85 2.39 5.07
CA PRO A 104 -20.77 2.28 6.19
C PRO A 104 -20.20 1.40 7.31
N GLY A 105 -20.35 1.85 8.56
CA GLY A 105 -19.85 1.12 9.74
C GLY A 105 -18.33 1.22 9.98
N SER A 106 -17.57 2.01 9.18
CA SER A 106 -16.16 2.29 9.49
C SER A 106 -16.05 3.29 10.65
N SER A 107 -15.04 3.11 11.50
CA SER A 107 -14.77 4.01 12.65
C SER A 107 -14.13 5.34 12.23
N GLY A 108 -13.45 5.39 11.07
CA GLY A 108 -12.81 6.59 10.56
C GLY A 108 -13.82 7.67 10.12
N GLN A 109 -13.32 8.88 9.89
CA GLN A 109 -14.13 10.02 9.42
C GLN A 109 -14.09 10.17 7.90
N TYR A 110 -13.00 9.76 7.28
CA TYR A 110 -12.71 10.00 5.87
C TYR A 110 -12.48 8.73 5.07
N ALA A 111 -12.49 8.92 3.77
CA ALA A 111 -11.95 8.01 2.76
C ALA A 111 -11.18 8.83 1.73
N ALA A 112 -10.32 8.19 0.96
CA ALA A 112 -9.66 8.85 -0.16
C ALA A 112 -10.61 8.90 -1.37
N LEU A 113 -10.81 10.10 -1.93
CA LEU A 113 -11.55 10.36 -3.15
C LEU A 113 -10.57 10.56 -4.30
N LEU A 114 -10.65 9.74 -5.33
CA LEU A 114 -9.84 9.84 -6.54
C LEU A 114 -10.74 10.22 -7.71
N GLN A 115 -10.40 11.33 -8.39
CA GLN A 115 -11.18 11.84 -9.53
C GLN A 115 -10.26 12.09 -10.72
N SER A 116 -10.53 11.42 -11.82
CA SER A 116 -9.86 11.73 -13.09
C SER A 116 -10.46 13.00 -13.68
N LYS A 117 -9.61 13.93 -14.08
CA LYS A 117 -10.02 15.23 -14.61
C LYS A 117 -9.17 15.63 -15.81
N LEU A 118 -9.73 16.47 -16.66
CA LEU A 118 -8.94 17.12 -17.70
C LEU A 118 -8.14 18.27 -17.06
N ALA A 119 -6.83 18.10 -16.96
CA ALA A 119 -5.92 19.12 -16.43
C ALA A 119 -5.20 19.80 -17.59
N GLY A 120 -5.36 21.12 -17.73
CA GLY A 120 -4.75 21.87 -18.82
C GLY A 120 -4.74 23.35 -18.61
N ILE A 121 -3.86 24.03 -19.36
CA ILE A 121 -3.72 25.48 -19.37
C ILE A 121 -3.78 25.94 -20.84
N ALA A 122 -4.52 27.04 -21.11
CA ALA A 122 -4.59 27.67 -22.42
C ALA A 122 -4.95 26.71 -23.58
N GLY A 123 -5.89 25.77 -23.34
CA GLY A 123 -6.35 24.82 -24.37
C GLY A 123 -5.41 23.62 -24.58
N ILE A 124 -4.30 23.55 -23.89
CA ILE A 124 -3.40 22.39 -23.88
C ILE A 124 -3.62 21.62 -22.57
N GLY A 125 -4.20 20.43 -22.67
CA GLY A 125 -4.48 19.62 -21.50
C GLY A 125 -4.43 18.13 -21.80
N LYS A 126 -4.34 17.35 -20.75
CA LYS A 126 -4.42 15.89 -20.78
C LYS A 126 -5.38 15.40 -19.72
N LEU A 127 -5.98 14.25 -19.97
CA LEU A 127 -6.67 13.52 -18.92
C LEU A 127 -5.63 13.15 -17.84
N ALA A 128 -5.83 13.67 -16.65
CA ALA A 128 -5.06 13.35 -15.46
C ALA A 128 -5.88 12.39 -14.60
N ALA A 129 -5.42 11.16 -14.48
CA ALA A 129 -6.08 10.16 -13.66
C ALA A 129 -6.00 10.52 -12.18
N GLY A 130 -7.10 10.38 -11.45
CA GLY A 130 -7.11 10.35 -9.99
C GLY A 130 -6.25 9.18 -9.53
N ASN A 131 -5.25 9.46 -8.71
CA ASN A 131 -4.27 8.43 -8.32
C ASN A 131 -3.84 8.58 -6.88
N LEU A 132 -3.52 7.45 -6.29
CA LEU A 132 -2.95 7.31 -4.97
C LEU A 132 -1.95 6.15 -5.03
N PHE A 133 -0.73 6.37 -4.61
CA PHE A 133 0.33 5.36 -4.69
C PHE A 133 1.28 5.45 -3.50
N ILE A 134 1.95 4.37 -3.18
CA ILE A 134 3.03 4.38 -2.19
C ILE A 134 4.25 5.01 -2.85
N GLY A 135 4.68 6.17 -2.34
CA GLY A 135 5.79 6.90 -2.91
C GLY A 135 5.65 8.42 -2.84
N LYS A 136 6.26 9.12 -3.76
CA LYS A 136 6.20 10.60 -3.83
C LYS A 136 6.19 11.13 -5.26
N TYR A 137 5.54 12.26 -5.45
CA TYR A 137 5.65 13.05 -6.66
C TYR A 137 7.00 13.80 -6.65
N LEU A 138 7.76 13.69 -7.73
CA LEU A 138 9.10 14.27 -7.82
C LEU A 138 9.10 15.62 -8.54
N VAL A 139 8.63 15.64 -9.79
CA VAL A 139 8.67 16.84 -10.64
C VAL A 139 7.71 16.72 -11.81
N THR A 140 7.27 17.85 -12.35
CA THR A 140 6.56 17.94 -13.65
C THR A 140 7.57 18.25 -14.76
N ARG A 141 7.52 17.49 -15.85
CA ARG A 141 8.28 17.77 -17.07
C ARG A 141 7.30 17.85 -18.25
N GLY A 142 7.11 19.06 -18.79
CA GLY A 142 6.06 19.33 -19.76
C GLY A 142 4.68 19.01 -19.17
N THR A 143 3.94 18.09 -19.76
CA THR A 143 2.63 17.61 -19.27
C THR A 143 2.72 16.30 -18.49
N ASN A 144 3.92 15.81 -18.19
CA ASN A 144 4.12 14.52 -17.53
C ASN A 144 4.58 14.71 -16.08
N GLY A 145 3.92 14.03 -15.15
CA GLY A 145 4.37 13.91 -13.76
C GLY A 145 5.41 12.78 -13.64
N ILE A 146 6.52 13.07 -13.01
CA ILE A 146 7.55 12.07 -12.67
C ILE A 146 7.33 11.71 -11.20
N VAL A 147 7.22 10.43 -10.92
CA VAL A 147 6.95 9.89 -9.58
C VAL A 147 8.03 8.90 -9.16
N GLY A 148 8.31 8.84 -7.88
CA GLY A 148 9.11 7.79 -7.27
C GLY A 148 8.19 6.83 -6.53
N PHE A 149 8.07 5.61 -7.02
CA PHE A 149 7.29 4.57 -6.37
C PHE A 149 8.08 3.89 -5.24
N GLY A 150 7.35 3.43 -4.24
CA GLY A 150 7.86 2.64 -3.13
C GLY A 150 8.23 3.48 -1.90
N ARG A 151 8.03 2.86 -0.76
CA ARG A 151 8.50 3.28 0.56
C ARG A 151 8.99 2.02 1.29
N PRO A 152 10.01 2.12 2.14
CA PRO A 152 10.42 0.98 2.95
C PRO A 152 9.24 0.45 3.78
N PHE A 153 9.02 -0.86 3.67
CA PHE A 153 8.03 -1.56 4.46
C PHE A 153 8.61 -2.92 4.85
N THR A 154 8.96 -3.08 6.11
CA THR A 154 9.73 -4.23 6.61
C THR A 154 8.86 -5.40 7.06
N GLN A 155 7.55 -5.22 7.09
CA GLN A 155 6.60 -6.26 7.45
C GLN A 155 6.40 -7.27 6.31
N ARG A 156 5.91 -8.45 6.64
CA ARG A 156 5.59 -9.53 5.68
C ARG A 156 4.08 -9.80 5.67
N PRO A 157 3.27 -8.89 5.09
CA PRO A 157 1.83 -9.06 5.07
C PRO A 157 1.46 -10.26 4.19
N THR A 158 0.46 -11.02 4.63
CA THR A 158 -0.12 -12.13 3.86
C THR A 158 -1.22 -11.66 2.91
N ALA A 159 -1.80 -10.48 3.15
CA ALA A 159 -2.86 -9.90 2.33
C ALA A 159 -2.89 -8.38 2.44
N LEU A 160 -3.32 -7.72 1.36
CA LEU A 160 -3.78 -6.34 1.35
C LEU A 160 -5.29 -6.35 1.17
N ARG A 161 -6.02 -5.73 2.10
CA ARG A 161 -7.48 -5.61 2.05
C ARG A 161 -7.87 -4.15 2.01
N GLY A 162 -8.85 -3.82 1.16
CA GLY A 162 -9.38 -2.48 1.02
C GLY A 162 -10.84 -2.51 0.60
N TRP A 163 -11.49 -1.36 0.71
CA TRP A 163 -12.85 -1.14 0.26
C TRP A 163 -12.83 -0.05 -0.79
N VAL A 164 -13.56 -0.27 -1.86
CA VAL A 164 -13.64 0.66 -2.97
C VAL A 164 -15.10 0.90 -3.35
N LYS A 165 -15.45 2.17 -3.60
CA LYS A 165 -16.68 2.58 -4.25
C LYS A 165 -16.28 3.21 -5.57
N TYR A 166 -16.79 2.68 -6.68
CA TYR A 166 -16.38 3.09 -8.01
C TYR A 166 -17.57 3.52 -8.85
N ASN A 167 -17.48 4.70 -9.44
CA ASN A 167 -18.40 5.18 -10.47
C ASN A 167 -17.64 5.24 -11.79
N CYS A 168 -18.03 4.38 -12.73
CA CYS A 168 -17.46 4.40 -14.06
C CYS A 168 -17.99 5.63 -14.84
N GLY A 169 -17.08 6.46 -15.34
CA GLY A 169 -17.39 7.49 -16.31
C GLY A 169 -17.53 6.91 -17.73
N ALA A 170 -18.16 7.66 -18.63
CA ALA A 170 -18.15 7.33 -20.04
C ALA A 170 -16.72 7.40 -20.59
N ILE A 171 -16.35 6.46 -21.46
CA ILE A 171 -15.08 6.52 -22.20
C ILE A 171 -15.24 7.60 -23.28
N THR A 172 -14.53 8.70 -23.14
CA THR A 172 -14.62 9.86 -24.05
C THR A 172 -13.41 9.97 -25.00
N ASP A 173 -12.32 9.26 -24.69
CA ASP A 173 -11.10 9.27 -25.51
C ASP A 173 -10.48 7.87 -25.50
N VAL A 174 -10.38 7.27 -26.68
CA VAL A 174 -9.75 5.96 -26.88
C VAL A 174 -8.52 6.19 -27.73
N GLY A 175 -7.35 6.14 -27.13
CA GLY A 175 -6.08 6.17 -27.88
C GLY A 175 -6.01 5.01 -28.87
N THR A 176 -5.38 5.25 -30.03
CA THR A 176 -5.29 4.29 -31.16
C THR A 176 -4.60 2.96 -30.81
N SER A 177 -4.01 2.84 -29.63
CA SER A 177 -3.30 1.64 -29.11
C SER A 177 -4.05 0.90 -28.00
N GLN A 178 -5.27 1.31 -27.65
CA GLN A 178 -6.05 0.62 -26.62
C GLN A 178 -6.90 -0.50 -27.23
N PRO A 179 -6.93 -1.71 -26.61
CA PRO A 179 -7.86 -2.74 -27.04
C PRO A 179 -9.30 -2.23 -26.87
N THR A 180 -10.07 -2.26 -27.93
CA THR A 180 -11.51 -1.98 -27.88
C THR A 180 -12.19 -3.18 -27.23
N GLY A 181 -12.46 -3.08 -25.97
CA GLY A 181 -13.23 -4.11 -25.28
C GLY A 181 -12.77 -4.34 -23.84
N VAL A 182 -13.32 -3.60 -22.93
CA VAL A 182 -13.59 -3.99 -21.54
C VAL A 182 -15.02 -3.55 -21.24
#